data_aaf3fe3d9054c0045b5285947040db00
#
_entry.id   aaf3fe3d9054c0045b5285947040db00
#
_cell.length_a   1.000
_cell.length_b   1.000
_cell.length_c   1.000
_cell.angle_alpha   90.00
_cell.angle_beta   90.00
_cell.angle_gamma   90.00
#
_symmetry.space_group_name_H-M   'P 1'
#
loop_
_entity.id
_entity.type
_entity.pdbx_description
1 polymer ?
#
loop_
_entity_poly.entity_id
_entity_poly.type
_entity_poly.pdbx_seq_one_letter_code
_entity_poly.pdbx_strand_id
1 'polypeptide(L)'
;NMTRYNNNHSFRTPGASSSNMNFRSRRPAKNKKRCQGDRIDENLFINKASKVVEEEYNSKNTFADFGIDPILAHNLAAKNFVKTSPIQDQAIPIALQGKDVIGIASTGTGKTAAFLIPLINKLVSDREHKVMILTPTRELALQVETEFAAFTRGMKLFSVSCVGGSPIMRQIKELERGVHVVIGTPGRVKDLIERGKINMKYFDSIVLDEADRMLDMGFIDDMKEILYAMPDTKQGLFFSATFSAPIKALCSNFLRDPITISVKTRDTSSSVDQDVVRVKGDDEKIEALVSILSQPDAQKVLIFREMKRHVDGLASALQARGLKVLALHGDMRNRERENAVSSLASGRVQAIIATDVAARGIDIPSITHVINYDVPQTYETYIHRIGRTGRADKK
;
A
#
# COMPACT_ATOMS: atom_id res chain seq x y z
N ASN A 1 -60.90 -23.96 12.04
CA ASN A 1 -61.88 -22.91 12.35
C ASN A 1 -61.39 -21.62 11.72
N MET A 2 -61.77 -21.27 10.45
CA MET A 2 -62.94 -20.43 10.04
C MET A 2 -63.02 -19.16 10.90
N THR A 3 -62.99 -17.95 10.38
CA THR A 3 -63.91 -17.38 9.36
C THR A 3 -63.36 -16.07 8.77
N ARG A 4 -63.62 -15.88 7.48
CA ARG A 4 -63.55 -14.64 6.68
C ARG A 4 -64.55 -13.60 7.18
N TYR A 5 -64.36 -12.30 6.91
CA TYR A 5 -65.38 -11.43 6.30
C TYR A 5 -64.77 -10.23 5.55
N ASN A 6 -65.18 -10.11 4.30
CA ASN A 6 -65.21 -8.92 3.44
C ASN A 6 -66.25 -7.91 3.89
N ASN A 7 -66.06 -6.61 3.62
CA ASN A 7 -67.08 -5.88 2.81
C ASN A 7 -66.59 -4.50 2.33
N ASN A 8 -66.83 -4.31 1.04
CA ASN A 8 -66.84 -3.05 0.30
C ASN A 8 -67.93 -2.11 0.83
N HIS A 9 -67.81 -0.78 0.62
CA HIS A 9 -68.82 0.06 0.03
C HIS A 9 -68.26 1.36 -0.54
N SER A 10 -68.50 1.54 -1.81
CA SER A 10 -68.40 2.75 -2.64
C SER A 10 -69.50 3.73 -2.37
N PHE A 11 -69.24 5.06 -2.44
CA PHE A 11 -70.25 6.02 -2.91
C PHE A 11 -69.65 7.17 -3.72
N ARG A 12 -70.37 7.50 -4.80
CA ARG A 12 -70.03 8.45 -5.88
C ARG A 12 -70.57 9.84 -5.59
N THR A 13 -69.82 10.87 -5.94
CA THR A 13 -70.08 12.15 -6.67
C THR A 13 -71.31 13.02 -6.33
N PRO A 14 -71.38 14.35 -6.71
CA PRO A 14 -70.67 15.05 -7.81
C PRO A 14 -70.33 16.52 -7.53
N GLY A 15 -69.35 17.03 -8.31
CA GLY A 15 -69.43 18.24 -9.13
C GLY A 15 -69.39 19.63 -8.53
N ALA A 16 -68.34 20.40 -8.86
CA ALA A 16 -68.47 21.74 -9.38
C ALA A 16 -67.11 22.24 -9.91
N SER A 17 -67.15 22.79 -11.10
CA SER A 17 -66.17 23.42 -11.91
C SER A 17 -65.71 24.76 -11.34
N SER A 18 -64.39 25.10 -11.44
CA SER A 18 -63.96 26.42 -11.98
C SER A 18 -62.43 26.50 -12.13
N SER A 19 -62.04 26.72 -13.34
CA SER A 19 -61.02 27.61 -13.94
C SER A 19 -59.68 27.80 -13.26
N ASN A 20 -58.68 27.40 -14.02
CA ASN A 20 -57.41 28.09 -14.38
C ASN A 20 -56.74 28.95 -13.34
N MET A 21 -55.47 28.51 -13.00
CA MET A 21 -54.32 29.34 -13.29
C MET A 21 -53.04 28.53 -13.17
N ASN A 22 -52.37 28.31 -14.30
CA ASN A 22 -50.99 27.78 -14.36
C ASN A 22 -49.99 28.77 -13.77
N PHE A 23 -49.52 28.53 -12.57
CA PHE A 23 -48.24 29.09 -12.10
C PHE A 23 -47.15 28.00 -12.14
N ARG A 24 -46.48 27.88 -13.30
CA ARG A 24 -45.21 27.20 -13.38
C ARG A 24 -44.17 28.05 -12.65
N SER A 25 -43.94 27.79 -11.36
CA SER A 25 -42.75 28.27 -10.68
C SER A 25 -41.53 27.56 -11.25
N ARG A 26 -40.77 28.28 -12.06
CA ARG A 26 -39.41 27.91 -12.48
C ARG A 26 -38.58 27.79 -11.21
N ARG A 27 -38.27 26.55 -10.77
CA ARG A 27 -37.20 26.32 -9.82
C ARG A 27 -35.91 26.82 -10.44
N PRO A 28 -35.12 27.67 -9.75
CA PRO A 28 -33.79 28.06 -10.27
C PRO A 28 -32.93 26.82 -10.36
N ALA A 29 -32.31 26.62 -11.50
CA ALA A 29 -31.29 25.61 -11.71
C ALA A 29 -30.20 25.79 -10.64
N LYS A 30 -30.08 24.85 -9.72
CA LYS A 30 -28.93 24.76 -8.82
C LYS A 30 -27.69 24.59 -9.70
N ASN A 31 -26.95 25.64 -9.92
CA ASN A 31 -25.58 25.59 -10.40
C ASN A 31 -24.83 24.63 -9.47
N LYS A 32 -24.61 23.40 -9.92
CA LYS A 32 -23.60 22.53 -9.33
C LYS A 32 -22.27 23.22 -9.57
N LYS A 33 -21.79 24.00 -8.61
CA LYS A 33 -20.38 24.32 -8.51
C LYS A 33 -19.65 22.97 -8.54
N ARG A 34 -19.05 22.63 -9.68
CA ARG A 34 -17.99 21.63 -9.73
C ARG A 34 -16.96 22.11 -8.69
N CYS A 35 -16.73 21.33 -7.68
CA CYS A 35 -15.54 21.48 -6.87
C CYS A 35 -14.36 21.40 -7.85
N GLN A 36 -13.78 22.56 -8.15
CA GLN A 36 -12.42 22.63 -8.68
C GLN A 36 -11.54 22.19 -7.52
N GLY A 37 -11.25 20.89 -7.41
CA GLY A 37 -10.06 20.45 -6.72
C GLY A 37 -8.87 21.18 -7.37
N ASP A 38 -7.96 21.67 -6.57
CA ASP A 38 -6.74 22.32 -7.04
C ASP A 38 -6.11 21.43 -8.11
N ARG A 39 -6.13 21.91 -9.37
CA ARG A 39 -5.47 21.22 -10.47
C ARG A 39 -3.98 21.29 -10.17
N ILE A 40 -3.36 20.12 -10.08
CA ILE A 40 -1.89 20.03 -9.96
C ILE A 40 -1.30 20.73 -11.19
N ASP A 41 -0.30 21.60 -10.98
CA ASP A 41 0.38 22.31 -12.05
C ASP A 41 1.04 21.29 -13.01
N GLU A 42 0.71 21.38 -14.30
CA GLU A 42 1.24 20.48 -15.35
C GLU A 42 2.77 20.50 -15.41
N ASN A 43 3.40 21.61 -15.06
CA ASN A 43 4.86 21.73 -15.03
C ASN A 43 5.54 20.81 -14.03
N LEU A 44 4.81 20.33 -13.01
CA LEU A 44 5.31 19.34 -12.04
C LEU A 44 5.43 17.92 -12.63
N PHE A 45 4.80 17.68 -13.79
CA PHE A 45 4.83 16.40 -14.49
C PHE A 45 5.81 16.37 -15.69
N ILE A 46 6.57 17.44 -15.91
CA ILE A 46 7.54 17.52 -16.99
C ILE A 46 8.93 17.68 -16.37
N ASN A 47 9.71 16.62 -16.41
CA ASN A 47 11.07 16.65 -15.92
C ASN A 47 11.96 15.70 -16.75
N LYS A 48 13.14 16.17 -17.15
CA LYS A 48 14.16 15.30 -17.73
C LYS A 48 15.02 14.73 -16.61
N ALA A 49 15.22 13.43 -16.61
CA ALA A 49 16.07 12.77 -15.64
C ALA A 49 17.44 13.46 -15.62
N SER A 50 17.78 14.11 -14.54
CA SER A 50 19.12 14.60 -14.30
C SER A 50 19.98 13.42 -13.85
N LYS A 51 21.21 13.32 -14.39
CA LYS A 51 22.22 12.41 -13.79
C LYS A 51 22.54 12.96 -12.40
N VAL A 52 21.81 12.49 -11.42
CA VAL A 52 22.13 12.78 -10.02
C VAL A 52 23.43 12.05 -9.75
N VAL A 53 24.50 12.80 -9.53
CA VAL A 53 25.74 12.26 -8.98
C VAL A 53 25.37 11.65 -7.65
N GLU A 54 25.53 10.34 -7.53
CA GLU A 54 25.29 9.63 -6.28
C GLU A 54 26.31 10.13 -5.26
N GLU A 55 25.90 11.02 -4.35
CA GLU A 55 26.62 11.15 -3.10
C GLU A 55 26.47 9.80 -2.37
N GLU A 56 27.55 8.99 -2.40
CA GLU A 56 27.57 7.75 -1.63
C GLU A 56 27.31 8.08 -0.18
N TYR A 57 26.23 7.52 0.37
CA TYR A 57 25.99 7.63 1.79
C TYR A 57 27.11 6.88 2.53
N ASN A 58 27.94 7.61 3.22
CA ASN A 58 28.94 7.03 4.12
C ASN A 58 28.21 6.56 5.40
N SER A 59 27.87 5.27 5.43
CA SER A 59 27.29 4.66 6.63
C SER A 59 28.29 4.73 7.78
N LYS A 60 27.81 5.11 8.96
CA LYS A 60 28.61 5.15 10.19
C LYS A 60 28.82 3.75 10.77
N ASN A 61 27.85 2.85 10.55
CA ASN A 61 27.85 1.50 11.07
C ASN A 61 27.74 0.48 9.93
N THR A 62 28.39 -0.65 10.11
CA THR A 62 28.13 -1.88 9.36
C THR A 62 27.19 -2.78 10.15
N PHE A 63 26.65 -3.84 9.54
CA PHE A 63 25.79 -4.78 10.28
C PHE A 63 26.53 -5.50 11.42
N ALA A 64 27.87 -5.62 11.34
CA ALA A 64 28.70 -6.19 12.40
C ALA A 64 28.78 -5.29 13.64
N ASP A 65 28.69 -3.97 13.46
CA ASP A 65 28.80 -3.00 14.54
C ASP A 65 27.57 -2.97 15.47
N PHE A 66 26.46 -3.54 15.02
CA PHE A 66 25.22 -3.55 15.80
C PHE A 66 25.19 -4.57 16.94
N GLY A 67 26.17 -5.47 17.04
CA GLY A 67 26.22 -6.50 18.09
C GLY A 67 25.03 -7.46 18.06
N ILE A 68 24.51 -7.76 16.86
CA ILE A 68 23.39 -8.67 16.63
C ILE A 68 23.80 -10.15 16.75
N ASP A 69 22.82 -11.02 16.92
CA ASP A 69 23.03 -12.47 16.99
C ASP A 69 23.89 -13.00 15.82
N PRO A 70 24.87 -13.88 16.05
CA PRO A 70 25.77 -14.39 14.99
C PRO A 70 25.05 -15.12 13.86
N ILE A 71 23.94 -15.84 14.13
CA ILE A 71 23.16 -16.53 13.10
C ILE A 71 22.43 -15.50 12.25
N LEU A 72 21.87 -14.47 12.87
CA LEU A 72 21.25 -13.35 12.16
C LEU A 72 22.27 -12.64 11.25
N ALA A 73 23.44 -12.33 11.80
CA ALA A 73 24.53 -11.71 11.02
C ALA A 73 24.97 -12.57 9.82
N HIS A 74 25.08 -13.88 10.01
CA HIS A 74 25.39 -14.82 8.92
C HIS A 74 24.29 -14.83 7.84
N ASN A 75 23.02 -14.87 8.24
CA ASN A 75 21.88 -14.86 7.31
C ASN A 75 21.79 -13.56 6.52
N LEU A 76 22.11 -12.42 7.13
CA LEU A 76 22.19 -11.12 6.45
C LEU A 76 23.32 -11.10 5.41
N ALA A 77 24.50 -11.58 5.79
CA ALA A 77 25.63 -11.67 4.87
C ALA A 77 25.35 -12.58 3.66
N ALA A 78 24.66 -13.71 3.88
CA ALA A 78 24.21 -14.62 2.82
C ALA A 78 23.23 -13.97 1.82
N LYS A 79 22.54 -12.88 2.22
CA LYS A 79 21.67 -12.05 1.38
C LYS A 79 22.38 -10.79 0.83
N ASN A 80 23.70 -10.71 0.91
CA ASN A 80 24.50 -9.57 0.47
C ASN A 80 24.21 -8.25 1.22
N PHE A 81 23.75 -8.31 2.47
CA PHE A 81 23.67 -7.15 3.33
C PHE A 81 25.07 -6.82 3.85
N VAL A 82 25.80 -5.97 3.11
CA VAL A 82 27.19 -5.59 3.42
C VAL A 82 27.25 -4.20 4.06
N LYS A 83 26.63 -3.22 3.40
CA LYS A 83 26.55 -1.82 3.86
C LYS A 83 25.15 -1.51 4.32
N THR A 84 25.02 -0.73 5.37
CA THR A 84 23.72 -0.24 5.84
C THR A 84 23.22 0.90 4.96
N SER A 85 21.93 0.89 4.68
CA SER A 85 21.27 2.06 4.09
C SER A 85 21.09 3.17 5.13
N PRO A 86 20.82 4.43 4.70
CA PRO A 86 20.66 5.55 5.63
C PRO A 86 19.61 5.32 6.73
N ILE A 87 18.50 4.66 6.41
CA ILE A 87 17.45 4.36 7.40
C ILE A 87 17.88 3.23 8.34
N GLN A 88 18.60 2.23 7.85
CA GLN A 88 19.12 1.14 8.65
C GLN A 88 20.20 1.61 9.63
N ASP A 89 21.15 2.37 9.14
CA ASP A 89 22.27 2.93 9.94
C ASP A 89 21.76 3.74 11.14
N GLN A 90 20.68 4.51 10.96
CA GLN A 90 20.14 5.36 12.00
C GLN A 90 19.10 4.66 12.88
N ALA A 91 18.23 3.80 12.30
CA ALA A 91 17.11 3.23 13.04
C ALA A 91 17.49 1.98 13.86
N ILE A 92 18.37 1.12 13.31
CA ILE A 92 18.70 -0.14 13.99
C ILE A 92 19.30 0.09 15.39
N PRO A 93 20.30 0.97 15.59
CA PRO A 93 20.88 1.17 16.93
C PRO A 93 19.87 1.70 17.95
N ILE A 94 18.94 2.54 17.51
CA ILE A 94 17.89 3.12 18.36
C ILE A 94 16.87 2.06 18.76
N ALA A 95 16.41 1.27 17.78
CA ALA A 95 15.43 0.20 18.02
C ALA A 95 16.01 -0.93 18.87
N LEU A 96 17.32 -1.25 18.76
CA LEU A 96 18.01 -2.20 19.64
C LEU A 96 18.04 -1.74 21.10
N GLN A 97 18.02 -0.43 21.37
CA GLN A 97 17.90 0.14 22.70
C GLN A 97 16.47 0.07 23.28
N GLY A 98 15.52 -0.48 22.54
CA GLY A 98 14.11 -0.56 22.95
C GLY A 98 13.34 0.76 22.82
N LYS A 99 13.88 1.79 22.19
CA LYS A 99 13.22 3.08 21.97
C LYS A 99 12.23 3.03 20.81
N ASP A 100 11.22 3.86 20.89
CA ASP A 100 10.26 4.06 19.81
C ASP A 100 10.90 4.84 18.67
N VAL A 101 10.55 4.48 17.43
CA VAL A 101 11.13 5.09 16.22
C VAL A 101 10.04 5.53 15.26
N ILE A 102 10.19 6.73 14.73
CA ILE A 102 9.46 7.21 13.55
C ILE A 102 10.46 7.27 12.39
N GLY A 103 10.30 6.38 11.42
CA GLY A 103 11.14 6.33 10.23
C GLY A 103 10.43 6.93 9.01
N ILE A 104 10.89 8.09 8.55
CA ILE A 104 10.37 8.73 7.34
C ILE A 104 11.31 8.42 6.18
N ALA A 105 10.90 7.49 5.32
CA ALA A 105 11.69 7.03 4.19
C ALA A 105 10.81 6.40 3.11
N SER A 106 11.14 6.58 1.83
CA SER A 106 10.39 5.97 0.72
C SER A 106 10.51 4.45 0.66
N THR A 107 9.69 3.83 -0.19
CA THR A 107 9.81 2.40 -0.50
C THR A 107 11.16 2.10 -1.16
N GLY A 108 11.71 0.92 -0.88
CA GLY A 108 13.01 0.50 -1.44
C GLY A 108 14.25 1.03 -0.71
N THR A 109 14.11 1.80 0.37
CA THR A 109 15.23 2.31 1.18
C THR A 109 15.78 1.33 2.21
N GLY A 110 15.17 0.13 2.33
CA GLY A 110 15.60 -0.90 3.28
C GLY A 110 14.90 -0.85 4.64
N LYS A 111 13.72 -0.22 4.74
CA LYS A 111 12.91 -0.14 5.98
C LYS A 111 12.63 -1.51 6.60
N THR A 112 12.33 -2.51 5.79
CA THR A 112 12.01 -3.86 6.27
C THR A 112 13.13 -4.43 7.12
N ALA A 113 14.38 -4.35 6.68
CA ALA A 113 15.52 -4.77 7.47
C ALA A 113 15.75 -3.86 8.69
N ALA A 114 15.47 -2.56 8.57
CA ALA A 114 15.63 -1.60 9.66
C ALA A 114 14.76 -1.93 10.89
N PHE A 115 13.56 -2.49 10.70
CA PHE A 115 12.74 -2.94 11.82
C PHE A 115 12.87 -4.44 12.13
N LEU A 116 13.08 -5.31 11.14
CA LEU A 116 13.19 -6.75 11.41
C LEU A 116 14.45 -7.10 12.20
N ILE A 117 15.61 -6.51 11.88
CA ILE A 117 16.88 -6.83 12.53
C ILE A 117 16.82 -6.64 14.05
N PRO A 118 16.44 -5.46 14.60
CA PRO A 118 16.39 -5.27 16.05
C PRO A 118 15.33 -6.15 16.71
N LEU A 119 14.18 -6.37 16.05
CA LEU A 119 13.12 -7.21 16.60
C LEU A 119 13.52 -8.69 16.62
N ILE A 120 14.16 -9.22 15.59
CA ILE A 120 14.69 -10.58 15.56
C ILE A 120 15.74 -10.75 16.65
N ASN A 121 16.66 -9.79 16.80
CA ASN A 121 17.67 -9.84 17.86
C ASN A 121 17.05 -9.89 19.25
N LYS A 122 15.97 -9.14 19.47
CA LYS A 122 15.19 -9.17 20.72
C LYS A 122 14.50 -10.51 20.94
N LEU A 123 13.89 -11.10 19.89
CA LEU A 123 13.27 -12.42 19.93
C LEU A 123 14.26 -13.56 20.21
N VAL A 124 15.52 -13.40 19.86
CA VAL A 124 16.57 -14.36 20.23
C VAL A 124 16.90 -14.30 21.71
N SER A 125 16.94 -13.09 22.26
CA SER A 125 17.24 -12.85 23.67
C SER A 125 16.05 -13.21 24.58
N ASP A 126 14.83 -12.99 24.09
CA ASP A 126 13.59 -13.24 24.81
C ASP A 126 12.59 -13.96 23.90
N ARG A 127 12.39 -15.25 24.11
CA ARG A 127 11.49 -16.11 23.32
C ARG A 127 10.01 -15.90 23.61
N GLU A 128 9.67 -15.29 24.72
CA GLU A 128 8.29 -14.96 25.08
C GLU A 128 7.85 -13.63 24.42
N HIS A 129 8.80 -12.84 23.97
CA HIS A 129 8.51 -11.59 23.28
C HIS A 129 7.68 -11.82 21.99
N LYS A 130 6.66 -10.99 21.79
CA LYS A 130 5.79 -11.09 20.62
C LYS A 130 5.73 -9.78 19.85
N VAL A 131 5.75 -9.90 18.55
CA VAL A 131 5.78 -8.76 17.62
C VAL A 131 4.55 -8.78 16.72
N MET A 132 3.87 -7.65 16.62
CA MET A 132 2.83 -7.39 15.63
C MET A 132 3.40 -6.48 14.53
N ILE A 133 3.22 -6.84 13.25
CA ILE A 133 3.60 -6.01 12.11
C ILE A 133 2.35 -5.78 11.26
N LEU A 134 1.95 -4.52 11.13
CA LEU A 134 0.83 -4.11 10.29
C LEU A 134 1.33 -3.53 8.98
N THR A 135 0.74 -3.98 7.89
CA THR A 135 1.04 -3.54 6.51
C THR A 135 -0.25 -3.21 5.77
N PRO A 136 -0.24 -2.27 4.80
CA PRO A 136 -1.44 -1.89 4.06
C PRO A 136 -2.00 -2.98 3.17
N THR A 137 -1.15 -3.86 2.66
CA THR A 137 -1.53 -4.85 1.65
C THR A 137 -1.05 -6.25 2.01
N ARG A 138 -1.72 -7.23 1.43
CA ARG A 138 -1.37 -8.65 1.59
C ARG A 138 -0.01 -8.98 0.99
N GLU A 139 0.25 -8.40 -0.16
CA GLU A 139 1.49 -8.58 -0.90
C GLU A 139 2.69 -8.13 -0.06
N LEU A 140 2.58 -6.97 0.59
CA LEU A 140 3.62 -6.46 1.48
C LEU A 140 3.75 -7.34 2.74
N ALA A 141 2.63 -7.81 3.32
CA ALA A 141 2.68 -8.73 4.45
C ALA A 141 3.45 -10.02 4.12
N LEU A 142 3.17 -10.62 2.97
CA LEU A 142 3.86 -11.83 2.50
C LEU A 142 5.34 -11.57 2.17
N GLN A 143 5.67 -10.38 1.65
CA GLN A 143 7.04 -9.97 1.41
C GLN A 143 7.82 -9.83 2.73
N VAL A 144 7.24 -9.18 3.73
CA VAL A 144 7.83 -9.06 5.08
C VAL A 144 8.03 -10.44 5.73
N GLU A 145 7.05 -11.34 5.58
CA GLU A 145 7.16 -12.72 6.07
C GLU A 145 8.30 -13.49 5.40
N THR A 146 8.44 -13.34 4.09
CA THR A 146 9.54 -13.96 3.33
C THR A 146 10.90 -13.44 3.79
N GLU A 147 11.03 -12.13 4.02
CA GLU A 147 12.26 -11.53 4.56
C GLU A 147 12.54 -12.02 5.99
N PHE A 148 11.53 -12.05 6.85
CA PHE A 148 11.64 -12.58 8.21
C PHE A 148 12.13 -14.04 8.20
N ALA A 149 11.52 -14.90 7.39
CA ALA A 149 11.91 -16.30 7.27
C ALA A 149 13.36 -16.46 6.78
N ALA A 150 13.80 -15.61 5.86
CA ALA A 150 15.19 -15.63 5.37
C ALA A 150 16.17 -15.19 6.44
N PHE A 151 15.87 -14.12 7.21
CA PHE A 151 16.73 -13.61 8.27
C PHE A 151 16.80 -14.56 9.48
N THR A 152 15.72 -15.32 9.75
CA THR A 152 15.61 -16.22 10.91
C THR A 152 15.94 -17.68 10.59
N ARG A 153 16.51 -17.95 9.42
CA ARG A 153 16.86 -19.32 9.02
C ARG A 153 17.74 -19.99 10.08
N GLY A 154 17.31 -21.14 10.59
CA GLY A 154 18.01 -21.89 11.64
C GLY A 154 17.78 -21.43 13.07
N MET A 155 17.00 -20.35 13.30
CA MET A 155 16.82 -19.74 14.63
C MET A 155 15.60 -20.26 15.41
N LYS A 156 14.75 -21.13 14.82
CA LYS A 156 13.47 -21.60 15.42
C LYS A 156 12.54 -20.46 15.85
N LEU A 157 12.50 -19.38 15.05
CA LEU A 157 11.55 -18.29 15.18
C LEU A 157 10.45 -18.47 14.13
N PHE A 158 9.20 -18.28 14.52
CA PHE A 158 8.04 -18.55 13.66
C PHE A 158 7.20 -17.29 13.49
N SER A 159 6.70 -17.09 12.27
CA SER A 159 5.77 -16.04 11.92
C SER A 159 4.52 -16.59 11.28
N VAL A 160 3.46 -15.78 11.23
CA VAL A 160 2.25 -16.06 10.46
C VAL A 160 1.75 -14.79 9.79
N SER A 161 1.33 -14.94 8.51
CA SER A 161 0.67 -13.86 7.77
C SER A 161 -0.84 -13.91 7.95
N CYS A 162 -1.40 -12.87 8.59
CA CYS A 162 -2.83 -12.66 8.82
C CYS A 162 -3.39 -11.64 7.84
N VAL A 163 -3.87 -12.11 6.67
CA VAL A 163 -4.31 -11.23 5.56
C VAL A 163 -5.69 -11.60 5.04
N GLY A 164 -6.45 -10.59 4.59
CA GLY A 164 -7.76 -10.79 3.97
C GLY A 164 -7.69 -11.61 2.68
N GLY A 165 -8.81 -12.23 2.26
CA GLY A 165 -8.87 -13.03 1.04
C GLY A 165 -8.15 -14.38 1.07
N SER A 166 -7.48 -14.73 2.17
CA SER A 166 -6.96 -16.08 2.45
C SER A 166 -7.85 -16.81 3.45
N PRO A 167 -7.91 -18.16 3.41
CA PRO A 167 -8.74 -18.94 4.33
C PRO A 167 -8.38 -18.67 5.78
N ILE A 168 -9.32 -18.12 6.55
CA ILE A 168 -9.09 -17.71 7.95
C ILE A 168 -8.75 -18.90 8.84
N MET A 169 -9.36 -20.06 8.61
CA MET A 169 -9.12 -21.28 9.44
C MET A 169 -7.67 -21.76 9.36
N ARG A 170 -6.99 -21.53 8.24
CA ARG A 170 -5.55 -21.83 8.12
C ARG A 170 -4.74 -20.91 9.01
N GLN A 171 -5.03 -19.62 8.99
CA GLN A 171 -4.34 -18.62 9.80
C GLN A 171 -4.55 -18.88 11.30
N ILE A 172 -5.78 -19.25 11.70
CA ILE A 172 -6.08 -19.64 13.08
C ILE A 172 -5.25 -20.84 13.51
N LYS A 173 -5.17 -21.91 12.70
CA LYS A 173 -4.35 -23.08 13.00
C LYS A 173 -2.85 -22.75 13.12
N GLU A 174 -2.36 -21.82 12.32
CA GLU A 174 -0.96 -21.37 12.40
C GLU A 174 -0.71 -20.55 13.66
N LEU A 175 -1.63 -19.67 14.05
CA LEU A 175 -1.59 -18.93 15.32
C LEU A 175 -1.59 -19.86 16.55
N GLU A 176 -2.40 -20.91 16.53
CA GLU A 176 -2.53 -21.89 17.64
C GLU A 176 -1.25 -22.75 17.84
N ARG A 177 -0.35 -22.83 16.85
CA ARG A 177 0.95 -23.51 16.98
C ARG A 177 1.98 -22.71 17.80
N GLY A 178 1.64 -21.47 18.14
CA GLY A 178 2.55 -20.56 18.82
C GLY A 178 3.52 -19.90 17.84
N VAL A 179 3.33 -18.59 17.63
CA VAL A 179 4.19 -17.77 16.76
C VAL A 179 4.75 -16.61 17.56
N HIS A 180 5.93 -16.15 17.17
CA HIS A 180 6.61 -15.01 17.75
C HIS A 180 6.21 -13.70 17.04
N VAL A 181 5.94 -13.79 15.73
CA VAL A 181 5.62 -12.63 14.90
C VAL A 181 4.30 -12.85 14.15
N VAL A 182 3.40 -11.91 14.28
CA VAL A 182 2.18 -11.84 13.48
C VAL A 182 2.33 -10.67 12.51
N ILE A 183 2.22 -10.95 11.21
CA ILE A 183 2.31 -9.96 10.15
C ILE A 183 0.93 -9.89 9.49
N GLY A 184 0.33 -8.71 9.36
CA GLY A 184 -1.02 -8.70 8.82
C GLY A 184 -1.51 -7.36 8.30
N THR A 185 -2.68 -7.43 7.64
CA THR A 185 -3.44 -6.23 7.28
C THR A 185 -4.41 -5.87 8.41
N PRO A 186 -4.60 -4.56 8.72
CA PRO A 186 -5.36 -4.14 9.90
C PRO A 186 -6.72 -4.81 10.04
N GLY A 187 -7.56 -4.82 8.99
CA GLY A 187 -8.90 -5.40 9.07
C GLY A 187 -8.93 -6.92 9.38
N ARG A 188 -7.94 -7.72 8.91
CA ARG A 188 -7.87 -9.15 9.24
C ARG A 188 -7.34 -9.38 10.64
N VAL A 189 -6.36 -8.60 11.07
CA VAL A 189 -5.85 -8.67 12.45
C VAL A 189 -6.97 -8.34 13.43
N LYS A 190 -7.74 -7.28 13.18
CA LYS A 190 -8.92 -6.91 13.97
C LYS A 190 -9.97 -8.05 14.01
N ASP A 191 -10.34 -8.64 12.88
CA ASP A 191 -11.26 -9.80 12.83
C ASP A 191 -10.76 -10.97 13.70
N LEU A 192 -9.44 -11.23 13.73
CA LEU A 192 -8.85 -12.27 14.57
C LEU A 192 -8.81 -11.89 16.06
N ILE A 193 -8.67 -10.62 16.40
CA ILE A 193 -8.77 -10.09 17.77
C ILE A 193 -10.22 -10.23 18.26
N GLU A 194 -11.20 -9.79 17.48
CA GLU A 194 -12.62 -9.90 17.79
C GLU A 194 -13.07 -11.37 18.01
N ARG A 195 -12.48 -12.30 17.27
CA ARG A 195 -12.70 -13.75 17.44
C ARG A 195 -11.93 -14.34 18.62
N GLY A 196 -11.17 -13.56 19.38
CA GLY A 196 -10.35 -14.04 20.50
C GLY A 196 -9.18 -14.94 20.08
N LYS A 197 -8.75 -14.90 18.82
CA LYS A 197 -7.62 -15.69 18.30
C LYS A 197 -6.28 -14.98 18.42
N ILE A 198 -6.30 -13.66 18.54
CA ILE A 198 -5.15 -12.82 18.88
C ILE A 198 -5.51 -12.01 20.12
N ASN A 199 -4.64 -12.07 21.14
CA ASN A 199 -4.76 -11.22 22.33
C ASN A 199 -3.59 -10.23 22.33
N MET A 200 -3.89 -8.96 22.06
CA MET A 200 -2.89 -7.89 21.93
C MET A 200 -2.14 -7.59 23.23
N LYS A 201 -2.65 -8.01 24.39
CA LYS A 201 -1.97 -7.82 25.68
C LYS A 201 -0.65 -8.59 25.80
N TYR A 202 -0.43 -9.58 24.92
CA TYR A 202 0.80 -10.37 24.90
C TYR A 202 1.83 -9.87 23.88
N PHE A 203 1.54 -8.76 23.17
CA PHE A 203 2.46 -8.21 22.18
C PHE A 203 3.24 -7.04 22.78
N ASP A 204 4.57 -7.17 22.74
CA ASP A 204 5.50 -6.22 23.35
C ASP A 204 6.07 -5.22 22.34
N SER A 205 5.95 -5.53 21.05
CA SER A 205 6.38 -4.62 19.97
C SER A 205 5.37 -4.57 18.85
N ILE A 206 5.24 -3.38 18.25
CA ILE A 206 4.43 -3.18 17.05
C ILE A 206 5.18 -2.39 16.00
N VAL A 207 5.04 -2.84 14.76
CA VAL A 207 5.50 -2.12 13.57
C VAL A 207 4.30 -1.66 12.75
N LEU A 208 4.30 -0.42 12.34
CA LEU A 208 3.45 0.06 11.25
C LEU A 208 4.33 0.34 10.04
N ASP A 209 4.23 -0.47 8.99
CA ASP A 209 4.96 -0.26 7.75
C ASP A 209 4.03 0.35 6.68
N GLU A 210 4.51 1.38 5.99
CA GLU A 210 3.71 2.22 5.08
C GLU A 210 2.44 2.77 5.76
N ALA A 211 2.60 3.40 6.94
CA ALA A 211 1.49 3.90 7.75
C ALA A 211 0.61 4.92 7.01
N ASP A 212 1.20 5.82 6.22
CA ASP A 212 0.47 6.77 5.36
C ASP A 212 -0.48 6.04 4.40
N ARG A 213 -0.03 4.95 3.85
CA ARG A 213 -0.81 4.14 2.93
C ARG A 213 -1.97 3.42 3.60
N MET A 214 -1.78 2.95 4.84
CA MET A 214 -2.88 2.41 5.63
C MET A 214 -3.95 3.46 5.90
N LEU A 215 -3.55 4.71 6.12
CA LEU A 215 -4.48 5.86 6.25
C LEU A 215 -5.25 6.10 4.95
N ASP A 216 -4.58 6.17 3.81
CA ASP A 216 -5.21 6.36 2.49
C ASP A 216 -6.24 5.27 2.17
N MET A 217 -6.02 4.07 2.68
CA MET A 217 -6.93 2.93 2.53
C MET A 217 -8.06 2.91 3.56
N GLY A 218 -8.12 3.87 4.47
CA GLY A 218 -9.16 4.01 5.48
C GLY A 218 -8.99 3.13 6.72
N PHE A 219 -7.81 2.55 6.95
CA PHE A 219 -7.55 1.66 8.10
C PHE A 219 -7.23 2.41 9.40
N ILE A 220 -7.42 3.72 9.46
CA ILE A 220 -7.05 4.52 10.62
C ILE A 220 -7.72 4.03 11.92
N ASP A 221 -9.00 3.69 11.86
CA ASP A 221 -9.75 3.27 13.03
C ASP A 221 -9.36 1.84 13.45
N ASP A 222 -9.19 0.93 12.50
CA ASP A 222 -8.69 -0.43 12.78
C ASP A 222 -7.29 -0.37 13.43
N MET A 223 -6.38 0.48 12.93
CA MET A 223 -5.06 0.67 13.53
C MET A 223 -5.14 1.19 14.97
N LYS A 224 -6.00 2.19 15.23
CA LYS A 224 -6.19 2.73 16.58
C LYS A 224 -6.71 1.65 17.54
N GLU A 225 -7.73 0.88 17.13
CA GLU A 225 -8.28 -0.18 17.97
C GLU A 225 -7.23 -1.24 18.33
N ILE A 226 -6.39 -1.63 17.36
CA ILE A 226 -5.29 -2.58 17.59
C ILE A 226 -4.28 -1.99 18.58
N LEU A 227 -3.87 -0.72 18.38
CA LEU A 227 -2.89 -0.04 19.21
C LEU A 227 -3.39 0.18 20.66
N TYR A 228 -4.67 0.52 20.84
CA TYR A 228 -5.30 0.66 22.16
C TYR A 228 -5.41 -0.67 22.93
N ALA A 229 -5.50 -1.79 22.22
CA ALA A 229 -5.56 -3.12 22.83
C ALA A 229 -4.20 -3.63 23.35
N MET A 230 -3.09 -2.95 22.99
CA MET A 230 -1.73 -3.31 23.41
C MET A 230 -1.37 -2.68 24.77
N PRO A 231 -0.36 -3.26 25.46
CA PRO A 231 0.20 -2.63 26.65
C PRO A 231 0.82 -1.26 26.36
N ASP A 232 0.76 -0.35 27.33
CA ASP A 232 1.42 0.97 27.22
C ASP A 232 2.95 0.86 27.17
N THR A 233 3.50 -0.25 27.65
CA THR A 233 4.95 -0.52 27.67
C THR A 233 5.50 -1.01 26.34
N LYS A 234 4.65 -1.20 25.31
CA LYS A 234 5.08 -1.67 23.99
C LYS A 234 6.14 -0.78 23.37
N GLN A 235 7.01 -1.38 22.55
CA GLN A 235 7.90 -0.65 21.64
C GLN A 235 7.19 -0.42 20.31
N GLY A 236 7.14 0.81 19.83
CA GLY A 236 6.53 1.19 18.55
C GLY A 236 7.58 1.58 17.50
N LEU A 237 7.53 0.97 16.32
CA LEU A 237 8.38 1.29 15.18
C LEU A 237 7.48 1.65 13.99
N PHE A 238 7.29 2.96 13.76
CA PHE A 238 6.36 3.45 12.73
C PHE A 238 7.13 3.96 11.53
N PHE A 239 6.89 3.35 10.37
CA PHE A 239 7.52 3.71 9.11
C PHE A 239 6.51 4.23 8.11
N SER A 240 6.86 5.35 7.47
CA SER A 240 6.00 6.02 6.50
C SER A 240 6.85 6.72 5.43
N ALA A 241 6.32 6.91 4.24
CA ALA A 241 6.97 7.75 3.23
C ALA A 241 6.68 9.23 3.47
N THR A 242 5.51 9.55 4.05
CA THR A 242 5.08 10.91 4.35
C THR A 242 4.79 11.10 5.84
N PHE A 243 4.90 12.33 6.34
CA PHE A 243 4.61 12.66 7.74
C PHE A 243 3.45 13.66 7.82
N SER A 244 2.28 13.23 7.37
CA SER A 244 1.03 14.01 7.37
C SER A 244 0.49 14.25 8.79
N ALA A 245 -0.43 15.23 8.94
CA ALA A 245 -1.03 15.54 10.23
C ALA A 245 -1.71 14.32 10.90
N PRO A 246 -2.45 13.44 10.20
CA PRO A 246 -3.00 12.23 10.79
C PRO A 246 -1.93 11.24 11.29
N ILE A 247 -0.82 11.07 10.54
CA ILE A 247 0.31 10.24 10.99
C ILE A 247 0.94 10.82 12.24
N LYS A 248 1.16 12.13 12.26
CA LYS A 248 1.70 12.83 13.44
C LYS A 248 0.81 12.61 14.67
N ALA A 249 -0.51 12.74 14.51
CA ALA A 249 -1.46 12.49 15.59
C ALA A 249 -1.40 11.02 16.07
N LEU A 250 -1.30 10.05 15.15
CA LEU A 250 -1.14 8.64 15.50
C LEU A 250 0.14 8.41 16.31
N CYS A 251 1.28 8.95 15.86
CA CYS A 251 2.55 8.84 16.56
C CYS A 251 2.47 9.46 17.97
N SER A 252 1.91 10.67 18.10
CA SER A 252 1.81 11.38 19.39
C SER A 252 0.92 10.64 20.41
N ASN A 253 -0.07 9.89 19.95
CA ASN A 253 -1.00 9.18 20.84
C ASN A 253 -0.47 7.80 21.29
N PHE A 254 0.40 7.18 20.52
CA PHE A 254 0.75 5.76 20.72
C PHE A 254 2.23 5.47 20.92
N LEU A 255 3.12 6.43 20.67
CA LEU A 255 4.56 6.29 20.86
C LEU A 255 5.03 7.12 22.09
N ARG A 256 6.10 6.63 22.73
CA ARG A 256 6.71 7.25 23.92
C ARG A 256 8.07 7.82 23.52
N ASP A 257 8.20 9.14 23.60
CA ASP A 257 9.42 9.87 23.26
C ASP A 257 10.14 9.34 22.01
N PRO A 258 9.40 9.21 20.87
CA PRO A 258 9.93 8.56 19.69
C PRO A 258 11.06 9.37 19.08
N ILE A 259 12.09 8.67 18.62
CA ILE A 259 13.16 9.29 17.83
C ILE A 259 12.72 9.32 16.38
N THR A 260 12.62 10.52 15.82
CA THR A 260 12.26 10.72 14.42
C THR A 260 13.51 10.69 13.54
N ILE A 261 13.53 9.77 12.59
CA ILE A 261 14.57 9.62 11.57
C ILE A 261 13.95 9.98 10.23
N SER A 262 14.46 11.03 9.61
CA SER A 262 14.03 11.43 8.28
C SER A 262 15.20 11.25 7.31
N VAL A 263 15.08 10.25 6.48
CA VAL A 263 16.02 10.06 5.38
C VAL A 263 15.48 10.86 4.21
N LYS A 264 16.24 11.88 3.77
CA LYS A 264 15.90 12.61 2.54
C LYS A 264 15.74 11.59 1.43
N THR A 265 14.50 11.36 1.06
CA THR A 265 14.21 10.57 -0.12
C THR A 265 14.72 11.33 -1.31
N ARG A 266 15.51 10.66 -2.14
CA ARG A 266 15.75 11.17 -3.49
C ARG A 266 14.39 11.51 -4.07
N ASP A 267 14.25 12.70 -4.59
CA ASP A 267 13.07 13.01 -5.41
C ASP A 267 13.05 11.98 -6.54
N THR A 268 12.22 10.96 -6.40
CA THR A 268 12.04 9.93 -7.45
C THR A 268 11.67 10.60 -8.76
N SER A 269 11.09 11.80 -8.67
CA SER A 269 10.79 12.65 -9.80
C SER A 269 12.04 13.09 -10.57
N SER A 270 13.18 13.30 -9.89
CA SER A 270 14.41 13.75 -10.57
C SER A 270 15.17 12.65 -11.30
N SER A 271 14.91 11.39 -10.99
CA SER A 271 15.58 10.22 -11.59
C SER A 271 14.79 9.54 -12.72
N VAL A 272 13.58 9.99 -12.99
CA VAL A 272 12.67 9.44 -14.00
C VAL A 272 12.40 10.50 -15.07
N ASP A 273 12.54 10.13 -16.35
CA ASP A 273 12.06 10.97 -17.46
C ASP A 273 10.53 11.04 -17.41
N GLN A 274 10.01 12.26 -17.40
CA GLN A 274 8.58 12.53 -17.26
C GLN A 274 8.12 13.45 -18.38
N ASP A 275 7.02 13.07 -19.02
CA ASP A 275 6.42 13.84 -20.13
C ASP A 275 4.89 13.80 -20.04
N VAL A 276 4.25 14.79 -20.67
CA VAL A 276 2.81 14.96 -20.73
C VAL A 276 2.31 14.89 -22.15
N VAL A 277 1.45 13.91 -22.43
CA VAL A 277 0.78 13.77 -23.73
C VAL A 277 -0.59 14.45 -23.66
N ARG A 278 -0.80 15.50 -24.44
CA ARG A 278 -2.08 16.21 -24.53
C ARG A 278 -2.98 15.60 -25.58
N VAL A 279 -4.21 15.26 -25.18
CA VAL A 279 -5.22 14.61 -26.04
C VAL A 279 -6.57 15.31 -25.91
N LYS A 280 -7.38 15.32 -26.97
CA LYS A 280 -8.65 16.06 -27.02
C LYS A 280 -9.88 15.21 -26.68
N GLY A 281 -9.73 13.90 -26.49
CA GLY A 281 -10.85 13.00 -26.21
C GLY A 281 -10.40 11.57 -25.91
N ASP A 282 -11.36 10.71 -25.58
CA ASP A 282 -11.07 9.34 -25.15
C ASP A 282 -10.49 8.47 -26.28
N ASP A 283 -10.94 8.67 -27.53
CA ASP A 283 -10.41 7.93 -28.67
C ASP A 283 -8.94 8.30 -28.96
N GLU A 284 -8.63 9.59 -28.98
CA GLU A 284 -7.25 10.07 -29.16
C GLU A 284 -6.34 9.60 -28.02
N LYS A 285 -6.90 9.51 -26.79
CA LYS A 285 -6.20 9.02 -25.62
C LYS A 285 -5.82 7.53 -25.72
N ILE A 286 -6.71 6.71 -26.27
CA ILE A 286 -6.44 5.30 -26.54
C ILE A 286 -5.39 5.16 -27.66
N GLU A 287 -5.49 5.93 -28.74
CA GLU A 287 -4.52 5.88 -29.82
C GLU A 287 -3.12 6.34 -29.39
N ALA A 288 -3.03 7.39 -28.56
CA ALA A 288 -1.77 7.82 -27.96
C ALA A 288 -1.16 6.70 -27.08
N LEU A 289 -2.00 6.00 -26.28
CA LEU A 289 -1.56 4.89 -25.47
C LEU A 289 -1.05 3.71 -26.34
N VAL A 290 -1.76 3.38 -27.42
CA VAL A 290 -1.33 2.34 -28.37
C VAL A 290 0.01 2.71 -29.00
N SER A 291 0.19 3.99 -29.39
CA SER A 291 1.46 4.48 -29.95
C SER A 291 2.63 4.30 -28.97
N ILE A 292 2.43 4.64 -27.69
CA ILE A 292 3.46 4.44 -26.65
C ILE A 292 3.76 2.95 -26.48
N LEU A 293 2.72 2.11 -26.36
CA LEU A 293 2.90 0.67 -26.17
C LEU A 293 3.52 -0.04 -27.38
N SER A 294 3.49 0.58 -28.56
CA SER A 294 4.11 0.04 -29.78
C SER A 294 5.61 0.37 -29.87
N GLN A 295 6.16 1.16 -28.96
CA GLN A 295 7.59 1.47 -28.92
C GLN A 295 8.40 0.25 -28.45
N PRO A 296 9.61 0.01 -29.01
CA PRO A 296 10.42 -1.16 -28.68
C PRO A 296 10.89 -1.23 -27.21
N ASP A 297 10.99 -0.09 -26.55
CA ASP A 297 11.43 0.07 -25.16
C ASP A 297 10.27 -0.08 -24.16
N ALA A 298 9.01 -0.02 -24.59
CA ALA A 298 7.83 -0.21 -23.77
C ALA A 298 7.56 -1.71 -23.48
N GLN A 299 8.43 -2.38 -22.69
CA GLN A 299 8.37 -3.83 -22.50
C GLN A 299 7.59 -4.27 -21.26
N LYS A 300 7.70 -3.53 -20.15
CA LYS A 300 7.00 -3.80 -18.89
C LYS A 300 6.35 -2.52 -18.42
N VAL A 301 5.09 -2.35 -18.79
CA VAL A 301 4.37 -1.09 -18.61
C VAL A 301 3.30 -1.23 -17.53
N LEU A 302 3.26 -0.26 -16.62
CA LEU A 302 2.20 -0.15 -15.61
C LEU A 302 1.32 1.07 -15.94
N ILE A 303 0.02 0.82 -16.19
CA ILE A 303 -0.93 1.85 -16.59
C ILE A 303 -1.92 2.08 -15.45
N PHE A 304 -2.02 3.32 -14.95
CA PHE A 304 -2.90 3.66 -13.85
C PHE A 304 -4.25 4.20 -14.31
N ARG A 305 -5.32 3.59 -13.79
CA ARG A 305 -6.72 4.02 -13.94
C ARG A 305 -7.34 4.27 -12.56
N GLU A 306 -8.20 5.27 -12.45
CA GLU A 306 -8.82 5.63 -11.18
C GLU A 306 -9.87 4.60 -10.72
N MET A 307 -10.72 4.12 -11.63
CA MET A 307 -11.85 3.26 -11.29
C MET A 307 -11.72 1.84 -11.85
N LYS A 308 -11.97 0.82 -10.99
CA LYS A 308 -11.91 -0.60 -11.37
C LYS A 308 -12.74 -0.94 -12.62
N ARG A 309 -13.97 -0.45 -12.74
CA ARG A 309 -14.84 -0.68 -13.91
C ARG A 309 -14.23 -0.19 -15.23
N HIS A 310 -13.37 0.81 -15.18
CA HIS A 310 -12.69 1.36 -16.35
C HIS A 310 -11.40 0.60 -16.69
N VAL A 311 -10.86 -0.16 -15.73
CA VAL A 311 -9.66 -0.99 -15.93
C VAL A 311 -9.96 -2.12 -16.92
N ASP A 312 -11.06 -2.85 -16.72
CA ASP A 312 -11.47 -3.95 -17.61
C ASP A 312 -11.83 -3.45 -19.02
N GLY A 313 -12.53 -2.31 -19.10
CA GLY A 313 -12.88 -1.71 -20.37
C GLY A 313 -11.65 -1.31 -21.21
N LEU A 314 -10.66 -0.70 -20.57
CA LEU A 314 -9.42 -0.32 -21.24
C LEU A 314 -8.60 -1.56 -21.63
N ALA A 315 -8.53 -2.58 -20.77
CA ALA A 315 -7.85 -3.82 -21.08
C ALA A 315 -8.45 -4.49 -22.32
N SER A 316 -9.79 -4.60 -22.38
CA SER A 316 -10.50 -5.17 -23.52
C SER A 316 -10.27 -4.37 -24.80
N ALA A 317 -10.27 -3.03 -24.73
CA ALA A 317 -10.05 -2.16 -25.86
C ALA A 317 -8.62 -2.29 -26.44
N LEU A 318 -7.61 -2.47 -25.59
CA LEU A 318 -6.22 -2.68 -26.00
C LEU A 318 -5.99 -4.12 -26.52
N GLN A 319 -6.62 -5.13 -25.91
CA GLN A 319 -6.58 -6.51 -26.40
C GLN A 319 -7.20 -6.66 -27.78
N ALA A 320 -8.32 -5.97 -28.04
CA ALA A 320 -8.95 -5.91 -29.36
C ALA A 320 -8.02 -5.32 -30.46
N ARG A 321 -7.03 -4.50 -30.07
CA ARG A 321 -5.98 -3.98 -30.94
C ARG A 321 -4.72 -4.85 -31.00
N GLY A 322 -4.78 -6.07 -30.45
CA GLY A 322 -3.68 -7.04 -30.49
C GLY A 322 -2.61 -6.88 -29.43
N LEU A 323 -2.79 -5.97 -28.45
CA LEU A 323 -1.82 -5.76 -27.39
C LEU A 323 -1.97 -6.78 -26.26
N LYS A 324 -0.87 -7.28 -25.73
CA LYS A 324 -0.83 -8.25 -24.64
C LYS A 324 -0.89 -7.52 -23.28
N VAL A 325 -2.09 -7.27 -22.81
CA VAL A 325 -2.33 -6.53 -21.57
C VAL A 325 -3.25 -7.31 -20.64
N LEU A 326 -3.15 -7.07 -19.33
CA LEU A 326 -4.03 -7.63 -18.30
C LEU A 326 -4.58 -6.53 -17.39
N ALA A 327 -5.76 -6.76 -16.85
CA ALA A 327 -6.36 -5.94 -15.80
C ALA A 327 -5.83 -6.33 -14.42
N LEU A 328 -5.82 -5.36 -13.46
CA LEU A 328 -5.48 -5.60 -12.07
C LEU A 328 -6.26 -4.65 -11.14
N HIS A 329 -7.25 -5.18 -10.42
CA HIS A 329 -8.07 -4.39 -9.50
C HIS A 329 -8.57 -5.23 -8.31
N GLY A 330 -9.19 -4.56 -7.34
CA GLY A 330 -9.55 -5.17 -6.04
C GLY A 330 -10.59 -6.29 -6.10
N ASP A 331 -11.44 -6.34 -7.14
CA ASP A 331 -12.47 -7.39 -7.27
C ASP A 331 -11.93 -8.71 -7.84
N MET A 332 -10.70 -8.73 -8.31
CA MET A 332 -10.06 -9.95 -8.83
C MET A 332 -9.70 -10.90 -7.69
N ARG A 333 -9.82 -12.22 -7.97
CA ARG A 333 -9.33 -13.25 -7.06
C ARG A 333 -7.81 -13.16 -6.91
N ASN A 334 -7.29 -13.53 -5.75
CA ASN A 334 -5.86 -13.46 -5.48
C ASN A 334 -4.98 -14.17 -6.52
N ARG A 335 -5.38 -15.37 -6.93
CA ARG A 335 -4.67 -16.15 -7.95
C ARG A 335 -4.59 -15.41 -9.29
N GLU A 336 -5.65 -14.68 -9.64
CA GLU A 336 -5.69 -13.87 -10.87
C GLU A 336 -4.74 -12.69 -10.78
N ARG A 337 -4.68 -12.04 -9.61
CA ARG A 337 -3.76 -10.93 -9.33
C ARG A 337 -2.31 -11.39 -9.37
N GLU A 338 -1.98 -12.50 -8.71
CA GLU A 338 -0.66 -13.11 -8.73
C GLU A 338 -0.25 -13.51 -10.15
N ASN A 339 -1.18 -14.09 -10.93
CA ASN A 339 -0.96 -14.43 -12.33
C ASN A 339 -0.70 -13.19 -13.20
N ALA A 340 -1.43 -12.09 -13.00
CA ALA A 340 -1.21 -10.85 -13.74
C ALA A 340 0.21 -10.31 -13.48
N VAL A 341 0.58 -10.20 -12.20
CA VAL A 341 1.91 -9.73 -11.78
C VAL A 341 3.02 -10.62 -12.33
N SER A 342 2.91 -11.94 -12.17
CA SER A 342 3.86 -12.93 -12.70
C SER A 342 3.95 -12.88 -14.22
N SER A 343 2.84 -12.60 -14.91
CA SER A 343 2.81 -12.50 -16.38
C SER A 343 3.56 -11.26 -16.88
N LEU A 344 3.47 -10.12 -16.18
CA LEU A 344 4.25 -8.93 -16.50
C LEU A 344 5.73 -9.14 -16.15
N ALA A 345 6.03 -9.70 -14.98
CA ALA A 345 7.41 -9.97 -14.54
C ALA A 345 8.15 -10.87 -15.53
N SER A 346 7.49 -11.93 -16.02
CA SER A 346 8.04 -12.88 -17.00
C SER A 346 8.00 -12.41 -18.46
N GLY A 347 7.40 -11.24 -18.76
CA GLY A 347 7.26 -10.74 -20.13
C GLY A 347 6.19 -11.46 -20.98
N ARG A 348 5.34 -12.29 -20.37
CA ARG A 348 4.19 -12.92 -21.07
C ARG A 348 3.16 -11.89 -21.53
N VAL A 349 3.02 -10.81 -20.77
CA VAL A 349 2.25 -9.63 -21.16
C VAL A 349 3.15 -8.41 -21.11
N GLN A 350 2.81 -7.42 -21.93
CA GLN A 350 3.56 -6.17 -22.06
C GLN A 350 3.15 -5.14 -21.02
N ALA A 351 1.86 -5.09 -20.68
CA ALA A 351 1.36 -4.10 -19.74
C ALA A 351 0.31 -4.66 -18.79
N ILE A 352 0.23 -4.03 -17.62
CA ILE A 352 -0.88 -4.18 -16.67
C ILE A 352 -1.58 -2.84 -16.52
N ILE A 353 -2.91 -2.87 -16.58
CA ILE A 353 -3.76 -1.74 -16.26
C ILE A 353 -4.29 -1.92 -14.85
N ALA A 354 -3.97 -1.00 -13.96
CA ALA A 354 -4.26 -1.16 -12.53
C ALA A 354 -4.91 0.06 -11.90
N THR A 355 -5.66 -0.17 -10.82
CA THR A 355 -6.03 0.90 -9.89
C THR A 355 -4.89 1.14 -8.90
N ASP A 356 -4.82 2.35 -8.31
CA ASP A 356 -3.82 2.66 -7.27
C ASP A 356 -3.79 1.62 -6.16
N VAL A 357 -4.95 1.25 -5.64
CA VAL A 357 -5.08 0.25 -4.57
C VAL A 357 -4.51 -1.10 -4.97
N ALA A 358 -4.76 -1.55 -6.19
CA ALA A 358 -4.31 -2.85 -6.67
C ALA A 358 -2.83 -2.87 -7.07
N ALA A 359 -2.31 -1.77 -7.62
CA ALA A 359 -0.89 -1.62 -7.97
C ALA A 359 0.00 -1.40 -6.76
N ARG A 360 -0.57 -1.02 -5.65
CA ARG A 360 0.14 -0.81 -4.39
C ARG A 360 0.64 -2.15 -3.82
N GLY A 361 1.87 -2.19 -3.32
CA GLY A 361 2.50 -3.39 -2.76
C GLY A 361 3.02 -4.38 -3.80
N ILE A 362 2.80 -4.12 -5.10
CA ILE A 362 3.37 -4.95 -6.15
C ILE A 362 4.82 -4.54 -6.37
N ASP A 363 5.70 -5.49 -6.12
CA ASP A 363 7.10 -5.37 -6.50
C ASP A 363 7.32 -6.10 -7.84
N ILE A 364 7.34 -5.32 -8.91
CA ILE A 364 7.68 -5.83 -10.24
C ILE A 364 9.06 -5.26 -10.58
N PRO A 365 10.08 -6.10 -10.65
CA PRO A 365 11.40 -5.64 -11.05
C PRO A 365 11.37 -5.17 -12.52
N SER A 366 12.10 -4.10 -12.79
CA SER A 366 12.37 -3.59 -14.15
C SER A 366 11.13 -3.10 -14.93
N ILE A 367 10.19 -2.39 -14.26
CA ILE A 367 9.16 -1.61 -14.97
C ILE A 367 9.86 -0.55 -15.81
N THR A 368 9.59 -0.56 -17.12
CA THR A 368 10.17 0.39 -18.08
C THR A 368 9.39 1.68 -18.13
N HIS A 369 8.06 1.61 -18.10
CA HIS A 369 7.19 2.78 -18.21
C HIS A 369 6.06 2.74 -17.19
N VAL A 370 5.76 3.90 -16.63
CA VAL A 370 4.55 4.14 -15.82
C VAL A 370 3.69 5.16 -16.56
N ILE A 371 2.47 4.80 -16.88
CA ILE A 371 1.53 5.65 -17.61
C ILE A 371 0.35 6.02 -16.71
N ASN A 372 0.23 7.30 -16.40
CA ASN A 372 -0.93 7.85 -15.71
C ASN A 372 -2.05 8.11 -16.72
N TYR A 373 -2.82 7.07 -17.08
CA TYR A 373 -3.96 7.23 -17.98
C TYR A 373 -5.02 8.15 -17.39
N ASP A 374 -5.31 8.03 -16.11
CA ASP A 374 -6.04 9.02 -15.35
C ASP A 374 -5.06 9.81 -14.47
N VAL A 375 -5.11 11.15 -14.58
CA VAL A 375 -4.25 12.05 -13.81
C VAL A 375 -4.54 11.84 -12.31
N PRO A 376 -3.53 11.66 -11.46
CA PRO A 376 -3.74 11.48 -10.03
C PRO A 376 -4.30 12.75 -9.38
N GLN A 377 -5.06 12.59 -8.30
CA GLN A 377 -5.69 13.72 -7.61
C GLN A 377 -4.70 14.51 -6.74
N THR A 378 -3.59 13.89 -6.32
CA THR A 378 -2.55 14.52 -5.49
C THR A 378 -1.17 14.26 -6.07
N TYR A 379 -0.24 15.19 -5.84
CA TYR A 379 1.16 15.03 -6.24
C TYR A 379 1.83 13.85 -5.53
N GLU A 380 1.47 13.56 -4.29
CA GLU A 380 1.95 12.39 -3.55
C GLU A 380 1.57 11.08 -4.25
N THR A 381 0.32 10.96 -4.70
CA THR A 381 -0.13 9.80 -5.50
C THR A 381 0.69 9.66 -6.79
N TYR A 382 1.00 10.79 -7.44
CA TYR A 382 1.86 10.80 -8.62
C TYR A 382 3.25 10.22 -8.32
N ILE A 383 3.91 10.72 -7.29
CA ILE A 383 5.24 10.22 -6.87
C ILE A 383 5.21 8.72 -6.52
N HIS A 384 4.17 8.26 -5.85
CA HIS A 384 4.00 6.83 -5.53
C HIS A 384 3.81 5.96 -6.79
N ARG A 385 3.18 6.51 -7.86
CA ARG A 385 3.03 5.80 -9.13
C ARG A 385 4.34 5.74 -9.90
N ILE A 386 5.01 6.87 -10.10
CA ILE A 386 6.28 6.91 -10.83
C ILE A 386 7.41 6.16 -10.12
N GLY A 387 7.38 6.10 -8.78
CA GLY A 387 8.30 5.29 -7.97
C GLY A 387 8.21 3.78 -8.19
N ARG A 388 7.39 3.30 -9.16
CA ARG A 388 7.41 1.92 -9.64
C ARG A 388 8.50 1.69 -10.67
N THR A 389 9.01 2.73 -11.33
CA THR A 389 10.17 2.71 -12.25
C THR A 389 11.35 3.45 -11.63
N GLY A 390 12.51 3.49 -12.30
CA GLY A 390 13.68 4.26 -11.85
C GLY A 390 14.40 3.69 -10.62
N ARG A 391 14.19 2.43 -10.25
CA ARG A 391 14.93 1.77 -9.18
C ARG A 391 16.38 1.49 -9.60
N ALA A 392 17.33 1.84 -8.76
CA ALA A 392 18.77 2.10 -9.00
C ALA A 392 19.62 1.01 -9.67
N ASP A 393 19.09 -0.10 -10.14
CA ASP A 393 19.92 -1.23 -10.62
C ASP A 393 19.87 -1.53 -12.11
N LYS A 394 19.21 -0.74 -12.94
CA LYS A 394 19.35 -0.85 -14.41
C LYS A 394 19.09 0.48 -15.11
N LYS A 395 20.11 0.93 -15.85
CA LYS A 395 19.97 1.86 -16.96
C LYS A 395 19.11 1.24 -18.03
#